data_66fc608b5b43c238259930e6dbb0625d
#
_entry.id   66fc608b5b43c238259930e6dbb0625d
#
_cell.length_a   1.000
_cell.length_b   1.000
_cell.length_c   1.000
_cell.angle_alpha   90.00
_cell.angle_beta   90.00
_cell.angle_gamma   90.00
#
_symmetry.space_group_name_H-M   'P 1'
#
loop_
_entity.id
_entity.type
_entity.pdbx_description
1 polymer ?
#
loop_
_entity_poly.entity_id
_entity_poly.type
_entity_poly.pdbx_seq_one_letter_code
_entity_poly.pdbx_strand_id
1 'polypeptide(L)'
;MTAPKLEQMKYWIVVPKYAENQIKNPTFAHPEFVTGWTASGGTVAESGDGARWGVYSMKVTPTSGVESYAYYSGLKVTASLPYTFSCYVKGVAGQAMRIQIRQTTTIKATKQFTATGYWQRVEVSYTPTVTATDYRAYVVRDAVASTAPFYIDGAQFEQDSKASTFFDGYSPGCHWTGAIRNSTSARSANTGLGGELLCINDYAKVLSVHGLGMGDWNQIMTKMTNGGDLYQTHIRKSRNISMILAYSGNNQGELQANRKVILDALRPDLLSNLPVTEQFGINMPGTWRGHEQRI
;
A
#
# COMPACT_ATOMS: atom_id res chain seq x y z
N MET A 1 15.07 -7.98 -28.93
CA MET A 1 14.25 -7.37 -27.87
C MET A 1 14.62 -5.90 -27.78
N THR A 2 13.68 -5.00 -28.02
CA THR A 2 13.88 -3.56 -27.80
C THR A 2 13.87 -3.31 -26.30
N ALA A 3 14.86 -2.59 -25.79
CA ALA A 3 14.89 -2.19 -24.39
C ALA A 3 13.59 -1.42 -24.03
N PRO A 4 12.97 -1.69 -22.87
CA PRO A 4 11.79 -0.96 -22.47
C PRO A 4 12.10 0.54 -22.37
N LYS A 5 11.19 1.38 -22.87
CA LYS A 5 11.35 2.83 -22.76
C LYS A 5 11.29 3.23 -21.29
N LEU A 6 12.13 4.18 -20.86
CA LEU A 6 12.14 4.72 -19.49
C LEU A 6 10.75 5.11 -18.97
N GLU A 7 9.88 5.55 -19.87
CA GLU A 7 8.49 5.93 -19.57
C GLU A 7 7.61 4.74 -19.13
N GLN A 8 8.02 3.52 -19.44
CA GLN A 8 7.31 2.29 -19.07
C GLN A 8 7.85 1.64 -17.79
N MET A 9 9.00 2.12 -17.31
CA MET A 9 9.61 1.62 -16.07
C MET A 9 9.04 2.39 -14.88
N LYS A 10 8.65 1.66 -13.84
CA LYS A 10 8.22 2.25 -12.57
C LYS A 10 9.36 2.21 -11.56
N TYR A 11 9.58 3.33 -10.92
CA TYR A 11 10.62 3.50 -9.90
C TYR A 11 9.97 3.69 -8.54
N TRP A 12 10.46 2.95 -7.56
CA TRP A 12 9.91 2.92 -6.22
C TRP A 12 10.96 3.32 -5.19
N ILE A 13 10.53 4.14 -4.23
CA ILE A 13 11.31 4.44 -3.02
C ILE A 13 10.63 3.71 -1.87
N VAL A 14 11.41 3.03 -1.03
CA VAL A 14 10.91 2.50 0.25
C VAL A 14 11.05 3.59 1.29
N VAL A 15 9.93 4.11 1.75
CA VAL A 15 9.86 5.10 2.83
C VAL A 15 9.52 4.35 4.11
N PRO A 16 10.40 4.32 5.11
CA PRO A 16 10.09 3.69 6.38
C PRO A 16 8.91 4.38 7.04
N LYS A 17 7.88 3.61 7.30
CA LYS A 17 6.68 4.11 7.95
C LYS A 17 5.97 2.97 8.65
N TYR A 18 5.75 3.15 9.96
CA TYR A 18 4.85 2.26 10.66
C TYR A 18 3.42 2.50 10.16
N ALA A 19 2.71 1.44 9.89
CA ALA A 19 1.29 1.47 9.62
C ALA A 19 0.64 0.18 10.14
N GLU A 20 -0.59 0.30 10.59
CA GLU A 20 -1.41 -0.84 10.98
C GLU A 20 -2.67 -0.86 10.13
N ASN A 21 -2.92 -1.99 9.47
CA ASN A 21 -4.20 -2.25 8.84
C ASN A 21 -5.11 -2.94 9.85
N GLN A 22 -6.14 -2.25 10.30
CA GLN A 22 -7.08 -2.76 11.30
C GLN A 22 -8.04 -3.81 10.73
N ILE A 23 -8.14 -3.94 9.40
CA ILE A 23 -8.99 -4.94 8.76
C ILE A 23 -8.30 -6.29 8.78
N LYS A 24 -8.93 -7.26 9.43
CA LYS A 24 -8.49 -8.64 9.43
C LYS A 24 -8.80 -9.29 8.09
N ASN A 25 -7.96 -10.21 7.65
CA ASN A 25 -8.10 -10.91 6.38
C ASN A 25 -8.47 -9.98 5.19
N PRO A 26 -7.65 -8.97 4.91
CA PRO A 26 -7.98 -7.94 3.94
C PRO A 26 -8.01 -8.42 2.48
N THR A 27 -7.55 -9.65 2.22
CA THR A 27 -7.54 -10.33 0.92
C THR A 27 -8.56 -11.47 0.84
N PHE A 28 -9.45 -11.57 1.80
CA PHE A 28 -10.56 -12.54 1.83
C PHE A 28 -10.14 -14.00 1.64
N ALA A 29 -8.96 -14.38 2.10
CA ALA A 29 -8.46 -15.72 1.96
C ALA A 29 -9.21 -16.69 2.88
N HIS A 30 -9.49 -17.90 2.35
CA HIS A 30 -10.11 -19.00 3.08
C HIS A 30 -9.26 -19.45 4.28
N PRO A 31 -9.86 -19.92 5.42
CA PRO A 31 -11.31 -20.08 5.67
C PRO A 31 -12.00 -18.84 6.26
N GLU A 32 -11.27 -17.78 6.63
CA GLU A 32 -11.80 -16.64 7.38
C GLU A 32 -12.30 -15.49 6.49
N PHE A 33 -12.76 -15.77 5.27
CA PHE A 33 -12.98 -14.75 4.25
C PHE A 33 -13.94 -13.62 4.64
N VAL A 34 -14.93 -13.87 5.51
CA VAL A 34 -15.88 -12.84 5.98
C VAL A 34 -15.63 -12.37 7.42
N THR A 35 -14.50 -12.71 8.03
CA THR A 35 -14.22 -12.30 9.42
C THR A 35 -14.34 -10.78 9.59
N GLY A 36 -15.29 -10.35 10.43
CA GLY A 36 -15.55 -8.94 10.71
C GLY A 36 -16.40 -8.22 9.65
N TRP A 37 -16.76 -8.87 8.54
CA TRP A 37 -17.60 -8.32 7.49
C TRP A 37 -19.05 -8.75 7.62
N THR A 38 -19.95 -7.84 7.31
CA THR A 38 -21.40 -8.05 7.28
C THR A 38 -21.96 -7.46 5.99
N ALA A 39 -22.93 -8.13 5.38
CA ALA A 39 -23.65 -7.62 4.22
C ALA A 39 -25.10 -7.25 4.55
N SER A 40 -25.65 -6.32 3.80
CA SER A 40 -27.08 -5.97 3.80
C SER A 40 -27.53 -5.58 2.41
N GLY A 41 -28.79 -5.84 2.10
CA GLY A 41 -29.34 -5.64 0.75
C GLY A 41 -28.76 -6.61 -0.29
N GLY A 42 -28.19 -7.73 0.16
CA GLY A 42 -27.57 -8.74 -0.69
C GLY A 42 -26.87 -9.80 0.11
N THR A 43 -26.12 -10.67 -0.57
CA THR A 43 -25.32 -11.74 0.03
C THR A 43 -23.85 -11.57 -0.28
N VAL A 44 -22.97 -12.15 0.56
CA VAL A 44 -21.52 -12.22 0.34
C VAL A 44 -21.08 -13.64 0.17
N ALA A 45 -20.10 -13.85 -0.70
CA ALA A 45 -19.44 -15.12 -0.92
C ALA A 45 -17.97 -14.91 -1.28
N GLU A 46 -17.15 -15.91 -1.03
CA GLU A 46 -15.81 -16.00 -1.55
C GLU A 46 -15.86 -16.17 -3.08
N SER A 47 -14.95 -15.55 -3.79
CA SER A 47 -14.84 -15.71 -5.25
C SER A 47 -13.40 -15.75 -5.70
N GLY A 48 -13.07 -16.78 -6.47
CA GLY A 48 -11.81 -16.88 -7.20
C GLY A 48 -11.82 -16.17 -8.56
N ASP A 49 -12.90 -15.45 -8.90
CA ASP A 49 -13.07 -14.79 -10.21
C ASP A 49 -12.16 -13.56 -10.38
N GLY A 50 -10.86 -13.80 -10.45
CA GLY A 50 -9.87 -12.76 -10.72
C GLY A 50 -9.66 -11.80 -9.55
N ALA A 51 -9.26 -12.31 -8.39
CA ALA A 51 -8.84 -11.51 -7.25
C ALA A 51 -7.77 -10.47 -7.63
N ARG A 52 -7.74 -9.35 -6.95
CA ARG A 52 -6.70 -8.32 -7.12
C ARG A 52 -5.43 -8.69 -6.36
N TRP A 53 -5.62 -9.27 -5.17
CA TRP A 53 -4.56 -9.74 -4.28
C TRP A 53 -4.84 -11.19 -3.85
N GLY A 54 -3.80 -12.01 -3.82
CA GLY A 54 -3.97 -13.42 -3.46
C GLY A 54 -4.81 -14.20 -4.46
N VAL A 55 -5.67 -15.08 -3.95
CA VAL A 55 -6.45 -16.04 -4.76
C VAL A 55 -7.94 -15.69 -4.78
N TYR A 56 -8.43 -15.02 -3.73
CA TYR A 56 -9.85 -14.78 -3.51
C TYR A 56 -10.16 -13.31 -3.33
N SER A 57 -11.40 -12.95 -3.61
CA SER A 57 -12.01 -11.66 -3.33
C SER A 57 -13.39 -11.85 -2.72
N MET A 58 -13.94 -10.86 -2.07
CA MET A 58 -15.32 -10.91 -1.61
C MET A 58 -16.26 -10.49 -2.73
N LYS A 59 -17.12 -11.41 -3.16
CA LYS A 59 -18.22 -11.16 -4.07
C LYS A 59 -19.45 -10.75 -3.29
N VAL A 60 -20.00 -9.59 -3.60
CA VAL A 60 -21.30 -9.14 -3.09
C VAL A 60 -22.33 -9.26 -4.19
N THR A 61 -23.37 -10.08 -3.96
CA THR A 61 -24.48 -10.24 -4.89
C THR A 61 -25.69 -9.43 -4.38
N PRO A 62 -26.00 -8.29 -5.01
CA PRO A 62 -27.05 -7.39 -4.56
C PRO A 62 -28.45 -7.95 -4.75
N THR A 63 -29.39 -7.51 -3.92
CA THR A 63 -30.82 -7.63 -4.18
C THR A 63 -31.24 -6.55 -5.18
N SER A 64 -32.04 -6.93 -6.18
CA SER A 64 -32.55 -5.98 -7.19
C SER A 64 -33.40 -4.88 -6.56
N GLY A 65 -33.15 -3.64 -6.99
CA GLY A 65 -33.95 -2.46 -6.53
C GLY A 65 -33.60 -1.98 -5.12
N VAL A 66 -32.61 -2.59 -4.46
CA VAL A 66 -32.22 -2.28 -3.08
C VAL A 66 -30.80 -1.76 -3.03
N GLU A 67 -30.53 -0.77 -2.16
CA GLU A 67 -29.19 -0.39 -1.78
C GLU A 67 -28.50 -1.60 -1.15
N SER A 68 -27.35 -1.96 -1.66
CA SER A 68 -26.60 -3.14 -1.21
C SER A 68 -25.21 -2.77 -0.77
N TYR A 69 -24.78 -3.27 0.37
CA TYR A 69 -23.47 -2.95 0.91
C TYR A 69 -22.85 -4.10 1.69
N ALA A 70 -21.53 -4.08 1.76
CA ALA A 70 -20.77 -4.82 2.74
C ALA A 70 -20.01 -3.83 3.62
N TYR A 71 -19.87 -4.15 4.91
CA TYR A 71 -19.12 -3.32 5.85
C TYR A 71 -18.30 -4.15 6.82
N TYR A 72 -17.17 -3.58 7.21
CA TYR A 72 -16.33 -4.07 8.29
C TYR A 72 -16.62 -3.28 9.57
N SER A 73 -16.68 -3.94 10.72
CA SER A 73 -17.03 -3.33 12.00
C SER A 73 -15.91 -3.46 13.05
N GLY A 74 -16.01 -2.67 14.12
CA GLY A 74 -15.08 -2.73 15.24
C GLY A 74 -13.75 -1.99 15.00
N LEU A 75 -13.74 -1.02 14.08
CA LEU A 75 -12.58 -0.17 13.84
C LEU A 75 -12.39 0.82 14.96
N LYS A 76 -11.14 0.99 15.38
CA LYS A 76 -10.74 1.87 16.48
C LYS A 76 -10.14 3.15 15.95
N VAL A 77 -10.55 4.27 16.52
CA VAL A 77 -10.03 5.58 16.16
C VAL A 77 -9.70 6.40 17.40
N THR A 78 -8.69 7.23 17.30
CA THR A 78 -8.29 8.20 18.33
C THR A 78 -8.65 9.61 17.85
N ALA A 79 -9.19 10.43 18.74
CA ALA A 79 -9.55 11.80 18.43
C ALA A 79 -8.38 12.59 17.84
N SER A 80 -8.67 13.47 16.90
CA SER A 80 -7.71 14.36 16.22
C SER A 80 -6.66 13.70 15.35
N LEU A 81 -6.68 12.37 15.20
CA LEU A 81 -5.80 11.66 14.27
C LEU A 81 -6.57 11.27 13.02
N PRO A 82 -6.00 11.47 11.81
CA PRO A 82 -6.67 11.10 10.57
C PRO A 82 -6.65 9.58 10.37
N TYR A 83 -7.72 9.06 9.80
CA TYR A 83 -7.85 7.65 9.39
C TYR A 83 -8.34 7.58 7.96
N THR A 84 -7.83 6.62 7.21
CA THR A 84 -8.22 6.37 5.83
C THR A 84 -8.69 4.93 5.65
N PHE A 85 -9.87 4.80 5.08
CA PHE A 85 -10.35 3.53 4.54
C PHE A 85 -10.07 3.49 3.04
N SER A 86 -9.44 2.43 2.57
CA SER A 86 -9.26 2.16 1.16
C SER A 86 -9.53 0.69 0.84
N CYS A 87 -9.95 0.42 -0.38
CA CYS A 87 -10.10 -0.93 -0.90
C CYS A 87 -10.05 -0.92 -2.42
N TYR A 88 -9.83 -2.09 -3.00
CA TYR A 88 -10.05 -2.31 -4.43
C TYR A 88 -11.49 -2.75 -4.65
N VAL A 89 -12.14 -2.15 -5.63
CA VAL A 89 -13.52 -2.47 -6.01
C VAL A 89 -13.58 -2.75 -7.51
N LYS A 90 -14.31 -3.80 -7.88
CA LYS A 90 -14.65 -4.12 -9.27
C LYS A 90 -16.15 -4.29 -9.34
N GLY A 91 -16.83 -3.44 -10.08
CA GLY A 91 -18.28 -3.48 -10.33
C GLY A 91 -18.57 -3.39 -11.81
N VAL A 92 -19.86 -3.37 -12.18
CA VAL A 92 -20.28 -3.17 -13.57
C VAL A 92 -19.91 -1.76 -14.01
N ALA A 93 -19.34 -1.62 -15.21
CA ALA A 93 -18.98 -0.31 -15.76
C ALA A 93 -20.19 0.65 -15.79
N GLY A 94 -19.98 1.88 -15.36
CA GLY A 94 -21.01 2.91 -15.26
C GLY A 94 -21.84 2.88 -13.97
N GLN A 95 -21.63 1.89 -13.10
CA GLN A 95 -22.41 1.76 -11.87
C GLN A 95 -21.94 2.78 -10.82
N ALA A 96 -22.90 3.53 -10.27
CA ALA A 96 -22.66 4.43 -9.14
C ALA A 96 -22.43 3.63 -7.86
N MET A 97 -21.34 3.93 -7.19
CA MET A 97 -20.93 3.31 -5.96
C MET A 97 -20.34 4.36 -5.00
N ARG A 98 -20.21 4.00 -3.74
CA ARG A 98 -19.54 4.83 -2.75
C ARG A 98 -18.84 4.00 -1.69
N ILE A 99 -17.80 4.55 -1.12
CA ILE A 99 -17.20 4.05 0.12
C ILE A 99 -17.43 5.05 1.23
N GLN A 100 -17.56 4.54 2.46
CA GLN A 100 -17.90 5.39 3.60
C GLN A 100 -17.19 4.94 4.86
N ILE A 101 -16.92 5.91 5.71
CA ILE A 101 -16.60 5.71 7.13
C ILE A 101 -17.84 6.14 7.92
N ARG A 102 -18.34 5.25 8.75
CA ARG A 102 -19.49 5.52 9.64
C ARG A 102 -19.10 5.25 11.09
N GLN A 103 -19.72 5.99 12.00
CA GLN A 103 -19.74 5.62 13.40
C GLN A 103 -21.11 4.99 13.68
N THR A 104 -21.13 3.71 13.99
CA THR A 104 -22.37 2.90 13.98
C THR A 104 -23.13 3.05 12.66
N THR A 105 -24.20 3.83 12.63
CA THR A 105 -25.02 4.12 11.43
C THR A 105 -24.78 5.51 10.86
N THR A 106 -24.15 6.42 11.62
CA THR A 106 -23.93 7.81 11.23
C THR A 106 -22.78 7.94 10.26
N ILE A 107 -23.04 8.48 9.06
CA ILE A 107 -22.00 8.74 8.06
C ILE A 107 -21.10 9.86 8.55
N LYS A 108 -19.79 9.61 8.61
CA LYS A 108 -18.73 10.57 8.96
C LYS A 108 -17.99 11.07 7.72
N ALA A 109 -17.77 10.18 6.76
CA ALA A 109 -17.18 10.54 5.48
C ALA A 109 -17.72 9.64 4.37
N THR A 110 -17.79 10.18 3.16
CA THR A 110 -18.22 9.44 1.96
C THR A 110 -17.41 9.88 0.74
N LYS A 111 -17.09 8.92 -0.11
CA LYS A 111 -16.51 9.14 -1.43
C LYS A 111 -17.36 8.40 -2.45
N GLN A 112 -17.94 9.15 -3.37
CA GLN A 112 -18.65 8.58 -4.52
C GLN A 112 -17.67 8.29 -5.66
N PHE A 113 -17.94 7.25 -6.42
CA PHE A 113 -17.18 6.88 -7.60
C PHE A 113 -18.07 6.09 -8.57
N THR A 114 -17.63 5.99 -9.81
CA THR A 114 -18.28 5.17 -10.84
C THR A 114 -17.41 3.94 -11.09
N ALA A 115 -17.98 2.76 -11.05
CA ALA A 115 -17.28 1.53 -11.36
C ALA A 115 -16.86 1.50 -12.84
N THR A 116 -15.64 1.03 -13.10
CA THR A 116 -15.06 1.01 -14.45
C THR A 116 -15.18 -0.35 -15.16
N GLY A 117 -15.69 -1.38 -14.46
CA GLY A 117 -15.62 -2.77 -14.92
C GLY A 117 -14.31 -3.48 -14.55
N TYR A 118 -13.30 -2.73 -14.15
CA TYR A 118 -11.99 -3.22 -13.74
C TYR A 118 -11.73 -2.93 -12.25
N TRP A 119 -10.71 -3.56 -11.68
CA TRP A 119 -10.26 -3.23 -10.34
C TRP A 119 -9.76 -1.79 -10.27
N GLN A 120 -10.36 -1.02 -9.39
CA GLN A 120 -9.94 0.35 -9.08
C GLN A 120 -9.77 0.50 -7.58
N ARG A 121 -8.74 1.18 -7.15
CA ARG A 121 -8.55 1.52 -5.75
C ARG A 121 -9.34 2.78 -5.44
N VAL A 122 -10.10 2.75 -4.37
CA VAL A 122 -10.88 3.90 -3.86
C VAL A 122 -10.53 4.12 -2.40
N GLU A 123 -10.52 5.40 -1.98
CA GLU A 123 -10.19 5.77 -0.62
C GLU A 123 -11.09 6.89 -0.10
N VAL A 124 -11.32 6.92 1.21
CA VAL A 124 -12.00 7.99 1.94
C VAL A 124 -11.34 8.19 3.28
N SER A 125 -11.09 9.45 3.65
CA SER A 125 -10.41 9.81 4.90
C SER A 125 -11.36 10.57 5.82
N TYR A 126 -11.12 10.44 7.14
CA TYR A 126 -11.86 11.14 8.17
C TYR A 126 -10.97 11.38 9.40
N THR A 127 -11.09 12.56 10.00
CA THR A 127 -10.44 12.88 11.28
C THR A 127 -11.51 12.94 12.37
N PRO A 128 -11.56 11.93 13.27
CA PRO A 128 -12.56 11.87 14.33
C PRO A 128 -12.34 12.96 15.39
N THR A 129 -13.41 13.46 15.95
CA THR A 129 -13.40 14.42 17.05
C THR A 129 -13.38 13.75 18.43
N VAL A 130 -13.71 12.45 18.49
CA VAL A 130 -13.75 11.65 19.71
C VAL A 130 -13.08 10.30 19.47
N THR A 131 -12.41 9.78 20.48
CA THR A 131 -11.87 8.43 20.50
C THR A 131 -13.01 7.41 20.64
N ALA A 132 -13.05 6.41 19.77
CA ALA A 132 -14.13 5.42 19.74
C ALA A 132 -13.66 4.08 19.12
N THR A 133 -14.44 3.03 19.32
CA THR A 133 -14.15 1.66 18.86
C THR A 133 -15.29 1.06 18.01
N ASP A 134 -16.25 1.87 17.63
CA ASP A 134 -17.50 1.47 16.96
C ASP A 134 -17.57 1.99 15.52
N TYR A 135 -16.42 2.34 14.95
CA TYR A 135 -16.35 2.76 13.56
C TYR A 135 -16.49 1.57 12.61
N ARG A 136 -16.97 1.87 11.41
CA ARG A 136 -17.26 0.90 10.37
C ARG A 136 -16.82 1.45 9.01
N ALA A 137 -16.30 0.57 8.15
CA ALA A 137 -15.90 0.85 6.78
C ALA A 137 -16.90 0.18 5.82
N TYR A 138 -17.53 0.96 4.94
CA TYR A 138 -18.57 0.50 4.04
C TYR A 138 -18.15 0.59 2.58
N VAL A 139 -18.53 -0.42 1.81
CA VAL A 139 -18.58 -0.37 0.34
C VAL A 139 -20.04 -0.52 -0.06
N VAL A 140 -20.59 0.48 -0.73
CA VAL A 140 -22.03 0.60 -0.99
C VAL A 140 -22.24 0.70 -2.49
N ARG A 141 -23.23 -0.03 -2.98
CA ARG A 141 -23.80 0.10 -4.30
C ARG A 141 -25.20 0.71 -4.17
N ASP A 142 -25.46 1.76 -4.92
CA ASP A 142 -26.77 2.39 -4.94
C ASP A 142 -27.84 1.44 -5.47
N ALA A 143 -29.09 1.67 -5.07
CA ALA A 143 -30.21 0.87 -5.50
C ALA A 143 -30.41 0.97 -7.03
N VAL A 144 -30.31 -0.17 -7.70
CA VAL A 144 -30.60 -0.29 -9.13
C VAL A 144 -31.32 -1.60 -9.40
N ALA A 145 -32.12 -1.65 -10.48
CA ALA A 145 -32.85 -2.84 -10.89
C ALA A 145 -31.90 -3.89 -11.53
N SER A 146 -30.94 -4.39 -10.74
CA SER A 146 -29.94 -5.36 -11.19
C SER A 146 -29.44 -6.16 -10.00
N THR A 147 -29.11 -7.42 -10.23
CA THR A 147 -28.44 -8.31 -9.27
C THR A 147 -26.97 -8.55 -9.65
N ALA A 148 -26.46 -7.81 -10.64
CA ALA A 148 -25.07 -7.96 -11.06
C ALA A 148 -24.11 -7.72 -9.89
N PRO A 149 -23.19 -8.64 -9.61
CA PRO A 149 -22.33 -8.56 -8.45
C PRO A 149 -21.27 -7.46 -8.57
N PHE A 150 -20.76 -7.05 -7.41
CA PHE A 150 -19.52 -6.31 -7.31
C PHE A 150 -18.55 -7.06 -6.39
N TYR A 151 -17.27 -6.76 -6.51
CA TYR A 151 -16.21 -7.44 -5.80
C TYR A 151 -15.39 -6.44 -4.99
N ILE A 152 -14.93 -6.87 -3.82
CA ILE A 152 -14.09 -6.09 -2.92
C ILE A 152 -12.82 -6.91 -2.64
N ASP A 153 -11.66 -6.24 -2.64
CA ASP A 153 -10.39 -6.87 -2.31
C ASP A 153 -9.39 -5.83 -1.77
N GLY A 154 -8.34 -6.29 -1.10
CA GLY A 154 -7.29 -5.43 -0.58
C GLY A 154 -7.83 -4.30 0.30
N ALA A 155 -8.68 -4.64 1.25
CA ALA A 155 -9.30 -3.68 2.16
C ALA A 155 -8.30 -3.23 3.24
N GLN A 156 -8.21 -1.93 3.50
CA GLN A 156 -7.26 -1.34 4.43
C GLN A 156 -7.88 -0.18 5.18
N PHE A 157 -7.77 -0.22 6.52
CA PHE A 157 -8.12 0.91 7.39
C PHE A 157 -6.92 1.23 8.26
N GLU A 158 -6.35 2.39 8.06
CA GLU A 158 -5.10 2.81 8.68
C GLU A 158 -5.17 4.22 9.24
N GLN A 159 -4.30 4.51 10.21
CA GLN A 159 -4.14 5.84 10.78
C GLN A 159 -3.24 6.68 9.86
N ASP A 160 -3.83 7.31 8.89
CA ASP A 160 -3.19 8.26 7.97
C ASP A 160 -4.23 9.15 7.31
N SER A 161 -3.81 10.28 6.76
CA SER A 161 -4.65 11.18 5.97
C SER A 161 -4.88 10.72 4.52
N LYS A 162 -4.10 9.76 4.06
CA LYS A 162 -4.18 9.13 2.73
C LYS A 162 -3.92 7.64 2.85
N ALA A 163 -4.43 6.87 1.90
CA ALA A 163 -4.12 5.47 1.84
C ALA A 163 -2.66 5.23 1.41
N SER A 164 -1.91 4.51 2.25
CA SER A 164 -0.61 3.98 1.86
C SER A 164 -0.76 2.84 0.85
N THR A 165 0.33 2.32 0.28
CA THR A 165 0.25 1.09 -0.53
C THR A 165 -0.40 -0.03 0.27
N PHE A 166 -1.22 -0.83 -0.41
CA PHE A 166 -1.86 -1.98 0.24
C PHE A 166 -0.81 -2.91 0.85
N PHE A 167 -1.09 -3.35 2.07
CA PHE A 167 -0.31 -4.37 2.74
C PHE A 167 -1.20 -5.27 3.61
N ASP A 168 -0.72 -6.46 3.81
CA ASP A 168 -1.21 -7.44 4.78
C ASP A 168 -0.03 -8.07 5.53
N GLY A 169 -0.27 -9.04 6.39
CA GLY A 169 0.80 -9.69 7.16
C GLY A 169 1.75 -10.55 6.33
N TYR A 170 1.49 -10.78 5.04
CA TYR A 170 2.38 -11.47 4.11
C TYR A 170 3.16 -10.52 3.20
N SER A 171 2.80 -9.25 3.19
CA SER A 171 3.51 -8.25 2.40
C SER A 171 4.94 -8.08 2.92
N PRO A 172 5.93 -7.83 2.06
CA PRO A 172 7.33 -7.67 2.47
C PRO A 172 7.48 -6.64 3.57
N GLY A 173 8.15 -7.02 4.67
CA GLY A 173 8.35 -6.16 5.84
C GLY A 173 7.11 -5.93 6.71
N CYS A 174 6.05 -6.67 6.47
CA CYS A 174 4.84 -6.66 7.28
C CYS A 174 4.68 -7.97 8.05
N HIS A 175 3.82 -7.96 9.04
CA HIS A 175 3.51 -9.14 9.85
C HIS A 175 2.07 -9.07 10.36
N TRP A 176 1.52 -10.23 10.71
CA TRP A 176 0.28 -10.34 11.45
C TRP A 176 0.54 -10.06 12.93
N THR A 177 -0.28 -9.23 13.57
CA THR A 177 -0.11 -8.88 14.99
C THR A 177 -0.53 -10.00 15.94
N GLY A 178 -1.12 -11.05 15.40
CA GLY A 178 -1.59 -12.24 16.11
C GLY A 178 -1.80 -13.40 15.16
N ALA A 179 -2.92 -14.10 15.27
CA ALA A 179 -3.23 -15.22 14.39
C ALA A 179 -3.30 -14.76 12.91
N ILE A 180 -2.67 -15.54 12.05
CA ILE A 180 -2.64 -15.32 10.60
C ILE A 180 -4.07 -15.12 10.08
N ARG A 181 -4.29 -14.04 9.32
CA ARG A 181 -5.59 -13.66 8.72
C ARG A 181 -6.73 -13.39 9.70
N ASN A 182 -6.55 -13.67 10.98
CA ASN A 182 -7.54 -13.39 12.02
C ASN A 182 -7.05 -12.35 13.05
N SER A 183 -6.06 -11.57 12.68
CA SER A 183 -5.57 -10.40 13.41
C SER A 183 -5.37 -9.23 12.47
N THR A 184 -5.09 -8.07 13.03
CA THR A 184 -4.61 -6.93 12.24
C THR A 184 -3.24 -7.23 11.66
N SER A 185 -2.82 -6.49 10.67
CA SER A 185 -1.47 -6.57 10.12
C SER A 185 -0.73 -5.25 10.31
N ALA A 186 0.56 -5.33 10.57
CA ALA A 186 1.37 -4.15 10.77
C ALA A 186 2.57 -4.15 9.82
N ARG A 187 2.91 -2.97 9.34
CA ARG A 187 4.12 -2.67 8.62
C ARG A 187 5.09 -2.00 9.57
N SER A 188 6.26 -2.61 9.77
CA SER A 188 7.27 -2.06 10.67
C SER A 188 8.12 -1.02 9.94
N ALA A 189 8.27 0.14 10.54
CA ALA A 189 9.27 1.12 10.11
C ALA A 189 10.71 0.64 10.37
N ASN A 190 10.86 -0.33 11.28
CA ASN A 190 12.15 -0.63 11.90
C ASN A 190 12.91 -1.80 11.28
N THR A 191 12.40 -2.46 10.26
CA THR A 191 13.07 -3.68 9.75
C THR A 191 13.93 -3.46 8.52
N GLY A 192 14.08 -2.23 8.05
CA GLY A 192 14.74 -1.96 6.76
C GLY A 192 14.07 -2.67 5.56
N LEU A 193 13.14 -3.56 5.84
CA LEU A 193 12.34 -4.30 4.88
C LEU A 193 10.90 -3.81 4.85
N GLY A 194 10.44 -3.15 5.90
CA GLY A 194 9.11 -2.59 6.02
C GLY A 194 9.10 -1.09 5.72
N GLY A 195 8.18 -0.67 4.93
CA GLY A 195 8.00 0.73 4.60
C GLY A 195 6.91 0.90 3.56
N GLU A 196 6.51 2.12 3.38
CA GLU A 196 5.62 2.48 2.28
C GLU A 196 6.40 2.48 0.97
N LEU A 197 5.87 1.83 -0.05
CA LEU A 197 6.41 1.91 -1.40
C LEU A 197 5.85 3.15 -2.08
N LEU A 198 6.68 4.17 -2.23
CA LEU A 198 6.33 5.37 -2.98
C LEU A 198 6.72 5.19 -4.45
N CYS A 199 5.76 5.18 -5.35
CA CYS A 199 6.02 5.18 -6.78
C CYS A 199 6.39 6.58 -7.25
N ILE A 200 7.63 6.80 -7.66
CA ILE A 200 8.09 8.11 -8.14
C ILE A 200 7.29 8.57 -9.35
N ASN A 201 6.91 7.64 -10.22
CA ASN A 201 6.18 7.96 -11.45
C ASN A 201 4.78 8.54 -11.22
N ASP A 202 4.21 8.38 -10.02
CA ASP A 202 2.91 8.96 -9.68
C ASP A 202 3.01 10.48 -9.40
N TYR A 203 4.22 10.99 -9.14
CA TYR A 203 4.48 12.38 -8.76
C TYR A 203 5.40 13.13 -9.72
N ALA A 204 6.22 12.40 -10.48
CA ALA A 204 7.17 12.98 -11.41
C ALA A 204 7.46 12.05 -12.59
N LYS A 205 7.75 12.64 -13.75
CA LYS A 205 8.27 11.89 -14.90
C LYS A 205 9.76 11.66 -14.70
N VAL A 206 10.20 10.42 -14.73
CA VAL A 206 11.62 10.06 -14.67
C VAL A 206 12.23 10.25 -16.05
N LEU A 207 13.17 11.17 -16.19
CA LEU A 207 13.83 11.50 -17.45
C LEU A 207 15.09 10.68 -17.68
N SER A 208 15.87 10.45 -16.62
CA SER A 208 17.03 9.58 -16.70
C SER A 208 17.35 8.99 -15.32
N VAL A 209 17.97 7.82 -15.34
CA VAL A 209 18.47 7.13 -14.13
C VAL A 209 19.84 6.58 -14.44
N HIS A 210 20.78 6.83 -13.54
CA HIS A 210 22.14 6.31 -13.60
C HIS A 210 22.48 5.57 -12.31
N GLY A 211 23.31 4.55 -12.39
CA GLY A 211 23.79 3.81 -11.23
C GLY A 211 22.91 2.65 -10.77
N LEU A 212 21.88 2.24 -11.55
CA LEU A 212 21.05 1.07 -11.23
C LEU A 212 21.68 -0.28 -11.57
N GLY A 213 22.82 -0.31 -12.25
CA GLY A 213 23.52 -1.54 -12.58
C GLY A 213 24.06 -2.27 -11.34
N MET A 214 24.68 -3.43 -11.55
CA MET A 214 25.38 -4.11 -10.47
C MET A 214 26.50 -3.21 -9.96
N GLY A 215 26.58 -3.06 -8.62
CA GLY A 215 27.66 -2.32 -7.99
C GLY A 215 29.00 -3.03 -8.18
N ASP A 216 30.07 -2.25 -8.25
CA ASP A 216 31.41 -2.81 -8.28
C ASP A 216 31.71 -3.60 -7.00
N TRP A 217 32.42 -4.68 -7.17
CA TRP A 217 32.89 -5.52 -6.09
C TRP A 217 34.41 -5.39 -5.93
N ASN A 218 34.89 -5.21 -4.71
CA ASN A 218 36.26 -5.41 -4.37
C ASN A 218 36.47 -6.85 -3.89
N GLN A 219 37.21 -7.61 -4.65
CA GLN A 219 37.69 -8.92 -4.19
C GLN A 219 38.88 -8.73 -3.26
N ILE A 220 38.83 -9.32 -2.08
CA ILE A 220 39.95 -9.36 -1.17
C ILE A 220 40.64 -10.70 -1.39
N MET A 221 41.88 -10.63 -1.90
CA MET A 221 42.74 -11.77 -2.19
C MET A 221 43.94 -11.71 -1.29
N THR A 222 44.34 -12.84 -0.74
CA THR A 222 45.62 -12.96 0.02
C THR A 222 46.62 -13.75 -0.81
N LYS A 223 47.79 -13.18 -1.03
CA LYS A 223 48.89 -13.89 -1.70
C LYS A 223 49.41 -15.00 -0.81
N MET A 224 49.51 -16.19 -1.38
CA MET A 224 50.06 -17.34 -0.68
C MET A 224 51.58 -17.45 -0.94
N THR A 225 52.31 -17.94 0.05
CA THR A 225 53.77 -18.11 -0.03
C THR A 225 54.22 -19.06 -1.15
N ASN A 226 53.35 -19.94 -1.59
CA ASN A 226 53.64 -20.94 -2.63
C ASN A 226 53.27 -20.48 -4.04
N GLY A 227 52.96 -19.21 -4.20
CA GLY A 227 52.40 -18.66 -5.44
C GLY A 227 50.88 -18.92 -5.56
N GLY A 228 50.20 -17.96 -6.11
CA GLY A 228 48.71 -17.98 -6.22
C GLY A 228 48.08 -17.05 -5.21
N ASP A 229 46.80 -16.81 -5.44
CA ASP A 229 45.97 -15.93 -4.63
C ASP A 229 44.81 -16.71 -3.98
N LEU A 230 44.68 -16.57 -2.67
CA LEU A 230 43.51 -17.11 -1.94
C LEU A 230 42.40 -16.05 -1.89
N TYR A 231 41.27 -16.37 -2.45
CA TYR A 231 40.09 -15.55 -2.30
C TYR A 231 39.60 -15.60 -0.85
N GLN A 232 39.46 -14.47 -0.20
CA GLN A 232 38.93 -14.38 1.16
C GLN A 232 37.50 -13.95 1.19
N THR A 233 37.16 -12.84 0.54
CA THR A 233 35.83 -12.29 0.53
C THR A 233 35.72 -11.22 -0.57
N HIS A 234 34.54 -10.68 -0.70
CA HIS A 234 34.28 -9.51 -1.53
C HIS A 234 33.52 -8.46 -0.73
N ILE A 235 33.81 -7.20 -0.97
CA ILE A 235 33.13 -6.06 -0.37
C ILE A 235 32.43 -5.28 -1.47
N ARG A 236 31.15 -5.02 -1.29
CA ARG A 236 30.42 -4.11 -2.18
C ARG A 236 30.93 -2.68 -2.00
N LYS A 237 31.24 -2.04 -3.09
CA LYS A 237 31.48 -0.60 -3.06
C LYS A 237 30.16 0.15 -2.96
N SER A 238 30.18 1.29 -2.27
CA SER A 238 29.07 2.24 -2.34
C SER A 238 28.89 2.72 -3.77
N ARG A 239 27.66 2.91 -4.20
CA ARG A 239 27.35 3.47 -5.52
C ARG A 239 26.45 4.68 -5.38
N ASN A 240 26.58 5.61 -6.29
CA ASN A 240 25.68 6.73 -6.41
C ASN A 240 24.59 6.41 -7.42
N ILE A 241 23.35 6.53 -7.01
CA ILE A 241 22.20 6.49 -7.91
C ILE A 241 21.77 7.93 -8.11
N SER A 242 21.70 8.38 -9.35
CA SER A 242 21.20 9.70 -9.71
C SER A 242 20.00 9.60 -10.62
N MET A 243 19.00 10.42 -10.33
CA MET A 243 17.77 10.51 -11.13
C MET A 243 17.53 11.95 -11.54
N ILE A 244 17.13 12.16 -12.78
CA ILE A 244 16.60 13.43 -13.24
C ILE A 244 15.09 13.30 -13.31
N LEU A 245 14.38 14.14 -12.55
CA LEU A 245 12.94 14.12 -12.42
C LEU A 245 12.34 15.41 -12.98
N ALA A 246 11.33 15.28 -13.81
CA ALA A 246 10.49 16.40 -14.25
C ALA A 246 9.16 16.33 -13.48
N TYR A 247 8.90 17.32 -12.66
CA TYR A 247 7.63 17.47 -11.96
C TYR A 247 6.59 18.13 -12.88
N SER A 248 5.36 17.65 -12.78
CA SER A 248 4.23 18.21 -13.50
C SER A 248 3.04 18.35 -12.55
N GLY A 249 2.13 19.23 -12.87
CA GLY A 249 0.88 19.45 -12.16
C GLY A 249 -0.02 20.33 -13.01
N ASN A 250 -1.32 20.22 -12.85
CA ASN A 250 -2.32 21.04 -13.57
C ASN A 250 -2.28 22.51 -13.13
N ASN A 251 -1.68 22.77 -11.97
CA ASN A 251 -1.46 24.11 -11.43
C ASN A 251 -0.19 24.12 -10.54
N GLN A 252 0.24 25.31 -10.16
CA GLN A 252 1.45 25.50 -9.36
C GLN A 252 1.37 24.82 -7.98
N GLY A 253 0.20 24.80 -7.37
CA GLY A 253 0.00 24.13 -6.07
C GLY A 253 0.20 22.62 -6.16
N GLU A 254 -0.35 21.97 -7.19
CA GLU A 254 -0.19 20.54 -7.43
C GLU A 254 1.28 20.19 -7.76
N LEU A 255 1.94 21.01 -8.56
CA LEU A 255 3.36 20.83 -8.88
C LEU A 255 4.22 20.88 -7.62
N GLN A 256 3.98 21.83 -6.73
CA GLN A 256 4.71 21.95 -5.47
C GLN A 256 4.37 20.79 -4.52
N ALA A 257 3.11 20.33 -4.49
CA ALA A 257 2.71 19.18 -3.71
C ALA A 257 3.42 17.89 -4.17
N ASN A 258 3.44 17.62 -5.47
CA ASN A 258 4.13 16.46 -6.05
C ASN A 258 5.63 16.47 -5.76
N ARG A 259 6.26 17.65 -5.91
CA ARG A 259 7.67 17.83 -5.57
C ARG A 259 7.92 17.56 -4.09
N LYS A 260 7.06 18.10 -3.21
CA LYS A 260 7.19 17.94 -1.76
C LYS A 260 7.13 16.48 -1.33
N VAL A 261 6.23 15.67 -1.89
CA VAL A 261 6.10 14.24 -1.55
C VAL A 261 7.43 13.50 -1.77
N ILE A 262 8.08 13.70 -2.90
CA ILE A 262 9.36 13.03 -3.20
C ILE A 262 10.48 13.57 -2.32
N LEU A 263 10.55 14.89 -2.11
CA LEU A 263 11.58 15.48 -1.25
C LEU A 263 11.43 15.02 0.19
N ASP A 264 10.21 14.97 0.72
CA ASP A 264 9.96 14.49 2.07
C ASP A 264 10.33 13.01 2.21
N ALA A 265 10.07 12.20 1.20
CA ALA A 265 10.46 10.80 1.18
C ALA A 265 11.99 10.57 1.18
N LEU A 266 12.75 11.53 0.69
CA LEU A 266 14.21 11.48 0.61
C LEU A 266 14.92 12.21 1.76
N ARG A 267 14.16 12.84 2.66
CA ARG A 267 14.74 13.62 3.77
C ARG A 267 15.26 12.73 4.88
N PRO A 268 16.54 12.80 5.21
CA PRO A 268 17.13 11.99 6.28
C PRO A 268 16.67 12.41 7.68
N ASP A 269 16.26 13.66 7.86
CA ASP A 269 15.78 14.17 9.14
C ASP A 269 14.42 13.62 9.57
N LEU A 270 13.61 13.15 8.64
CA LEU A 270 12.36 12.41 8.93
C LEU A 270 12.62 11.02 9.54
N LEU A 271 13.87 10.57 9.48
CA LEU A 271 14.31 9.28 10.01
C LEU A 271 14.88 9.40 11.42
N SER A 272 14.83 10.58 12.04
CA SER A 272 15.43 10.85 13.34
C SER A 272 14.98 9.94 14.48
N ASN A 273 13.80 9.35 14.37
CA ASN A 273 13.27 8.40 15.35
C ASN A 273 13.67 6.95 15.11
N LEU A 274 14.40 6.66 14.03
CA LEU A 274 14.88 5.33 13.76
C LEU A 274 16.25 5.11 14.42
N PRO A 275 16.55 3.87 14.85
CA PRO A 275 17.89 3.51 15.27
C PRO A 275 18.93 3.87 14.21
N VAL A 276 20.13 4.23 14.65
CA VAL A 276 21.21 4.65 13.73
C VAL A 276 21.47 3.63 12.63
N THR A 277 21.43 2.35 12.96
CA THR A 277 21.60 1.26 12.00
C THR A 277 20.52 1.26 10.91
N GLU A 278 19.31 1.60 11.26
CA GLU A 278 18.20 1.68 10.31
C GLU A 278 18.23 2.96 9.50
N GLN A 279 18.61 4.06 10.10
CA GLN A 279 18.85 5.32 9.38
C GLN A 279 19.90 5.11 8.29
N PHE A 280 20.99 4.46 8.65
CA PHE A 280 21.97 4.09 7.66
C PHE A 280 21.44 3.16 6.61
N GLY A 281 20.65 2.23 7.04
CA GLY A 281 20.02 1.28 6.17
C GLY A 281 19.11 1.91 5.17
N ILE A 282 18.54 3.00 5.52
CA ILE A 282 17.62 3.71 4.68
C ILE A 282 18.29 4.68 3.76
N ASN A 283 19.11 5.47 4.33
CA ASN A 283 19.80 6.50 3.61
C ASN A 283 20.82 6.05 2.71
N MET A 284 21.14 4.91 2.97
CA MET A 284 22.11 4.37 2.33
C MET A 284 21.60 3.45 1.55
N PRO A 285 22.40 3.25 0.78
CA PRO A 285 22.26 2.10 0.09
C PRO A 285 21.75 1.04 0.93
N GLY A 286 21.96 1.20 2.19
CA GLY A 286 21.47 0.12 2.84
C GLY A 286 20.04 0.10 2.89
N THR A 287 19.43 1.12 2.77
CA THR A 287 18.04 1.06 2.67
C THR A 287 17.59 0.94 1.37
N TRP A 288 18.20 1.49 0.94
CA TRP A 288 18.33 1.23 -0.22
C TRP A 288 18.98 0.05 -0.27
N ARG A 289 19.64 -0.20 0.61
CA ARG A 289 20.13 -1.35 0.86
C ARG A 289 19.11 -2.36 1.09
N GLY A 290 18.18 -2.10 1.86
CA GLY A 290 17.00 -2.88 1.82
C GLY A 290 16.49 -2.92 0.41
N HIS A 291 16.70 -1.90 -0.29
CA HIS A 291 16.57 -1.87 -1.70
C HIS A 291 17.66 -2.61 -2.42
N GLU A 292 18.83 -2.54 -2.02
CA GLU A 292 19.89 -3.37 -2.54
C GLU A 292 19.80 -4.81 -2.18
N GLN A 293 19.27 -5.07 -1.05
CA GLN A 293 18.95 -6.42 -0.64
C GLN A 293 17.72 -6.96 -1.33
N ARG A 294 17.03 -6.08 -2.03
CA ARG A 294 15.82 -6.40 -2.75
C ARG A 294 15.93 -6.22 -4.22
N ILE A 295 17.03 -5.73 -4.62
CA ILE A 295 17.44 -5.81 -6.01
C ILE A 295 18.23 -7.16 -6.16
#